data_8c71ed56cba865ed06f412276f8f2d54
#
_entry.id   8c71ed56cba865ed06f412276f8f2d54
#
_cell.length_a   1.000
_cell.length_b   1.000
_cell.length_c   1.000
_cell.angle_alpha   90.00
_cell.angle_beta   90.00
_cell.angle_gamma   90.00
#
_symmetry.space_group_name_H-M   'P 1'
#
loop_
_entity.id
_entity.type
_entity.pdbx_description
1 polymer ?
#
loop_
_entity_poly.entity_id
_entity_poly.type
_entity_poly.pdbx_seq_one_letter_code
_entity_poly.pdbx_strand_id
1 'polypeptide(L)'
;MREDELHRLLTVATEDVQPAHPAATGWERARRVRRARRAAGATALAVALLTGGTALALRPAAPPTPATTATPDRNPTPHPVPVQTPPADLAYPGHPLGRLGDPVGATLSARPVRRALALHQPIDPGTGVAGRIRVLGDDGVVRDLDVVTPAPTRDSGGNEAVPLKSGSLSPDGRTAAFAQTDEVIVVDLTTAAVRRHPLKGYLEQVLWSGDRLLVGGDDTAYELDRATGAARKLPVSPWDAVTPDPAAPPNVPLELGGTPPNLTQVRWTDDETHRSFGAVDFRALPPGHRVDEFYGRGWQRGDRVARAGWITTDRMGGLEGVAVLNARTRVVTHLLNLGRDRWKGCCEVLGWDSDGAVLLRHNPGGLLRWRPETREITGVTRNLFGAVSLSAG
;
A
#
# COMPACT_ATOMS: atom_id res chain seq x y z
N MET A 1 21.34 -37.61 -27.10
CA MET A 1 20.57 -37.53 -25.85
C MET A 1 19.11 -37.39 -26.27
N ARG A 2 18.25 -38.31 -25.89
CA ARG A 2 16.83 -38.31 -26.27
C ARG A 2 16.07 -37.36 -25.39
N GLU A 3 15.04 -36.72 -25.91
CA GLU A 3 14.22 -35.72 -25.22
C GLU A 3 13.62 -36.24 -23.90
N ASP A 4 13.25 -37.54 -23.89
CA ASP A 4 12.76 -38.24 -22.71
C ASP A 4 13.83 -38.37 -21.59
N GLU A 5 15.08 -38.49 -21.96
CA GLU A 5 16.20 -38.60 -21.01
C GLU A 5 16.53 -37.26 -20.37
N LEU A 6 16.41 -36.17 -21.13
CA LEU A 6 16.55 -34.80 -20.65
C LEU A 6 15.40 -34.46 -19.71
N HIS A 7 14.17 -34.86 -20.05
CA HIS A 7 12.99 -34.62 -19.22
C HIS A 7 13.09 -35.36 -17.87
N ARG A 8 13.55 -36.59 -17.88
CA ARG A 8 13.79 -37.42 -16.70
C ARG A 8 14.89 -36.83 -15.81
N LEU A 9 15.98 -36.35 -16.37
CA LEU A 9 17.08 -35.71 -15.64
C LEU A 9 16.64 -34.37 -15.01
N LEU A 10 15.83 -33.58 -15.72
CA LEU A 10 15.26 -32.34 -15.19
C LEU A 10 14.25 -32.61 -14.06
N THR A 11 13.44 -33.67 -14.16
CA THR A 11 12.49 -34.05 -13.10
C THR A 11 13.23 -34.48 -11.84
N VAL A 12 14.25 -35.32 -11.94
CA VAL A 12 15.09 -35.75 -10.80
C VAL A 12 15.88 -34.59 -10.21
N ALA A 13 16.38 -33.65 -11.03
CA ALA A 13 17.11 -32.49 -10.53
C ALA A 13 16.20 -31.45 -9.84
N THR A 14 14.90 -31.47 -10.12
CA THR A 14 13.91 -30.55 -9.47
C THR A 14 13.21 -31.15 -8.27
N GLU A 15 13.24 -32.48 -8.10
CA GLU A 15 12.63 -33.13 -6.91
C GLU A 15 13.32 -32.79 -5.58
N ASP A 16 14.65 -32.55 -5.59
CA ASP A 16 15.43 -32.18 -4.41
C ASP A 16 15.58 -30.66 -4.20
N VAL A 17 15.14 -29.84 -5.16
CA VAL A 17 15.12 -28.40 -5.00
C VAL A 17 13.86 -28.01 -4.25
N GLN A 18 13.85 -28.17 -2.92
CA GLN A 18 12.90 -27.43 -2.10
C GLN A 18 13.26 -25.94 -2.21
N PRO A 19 12.42 -25.13 -2.85
CA PRO A 19 12.65 -23.69 -2.87
C PRO A 19 12.65 -23.23 -1.42
N ALA A 20 13.79 -22.74 -0.93
CA ALA A 20 13.90 -22.11 0.37
C ALA A 20 12.86 -20.99 0.41
N HIS A 21 11.70 -21.29 1.01
CA HIS A 21 10.55 -20.42 1.20
C HIS A 21 9.96 -19.82 -0.09
N PRO A 22 9.00 -20.50 -0.73
CA PRO A 22 8.19 -19.85 -1.75
C PRO A 22 7.49 -18.64 -1.12
N ALA A 23 7.68 -17.47 -1.71
CA ALA A 23 7.08 -16.21 -1.25
C ALA A 23 5.55 -16.33 -1.04
N ALA A 24 4.89 -17.22 -1.77
CA ALA A 24 3.48 -17.56 -1.63
C ALA A 24 3.13 -18.16 -0.24
N THR A 25 3.99 -19.04 0.31
CA THR A 25 3.71 -19.66 1.63
C THR A 25 3.97 -18.71 2.80
N GLY A 26 4.95 -17.82 2.68
CA GLY A 26 5.18 -16.72 3.63
C GLY A 26 3.98 -15.76 3.65
N TRP A 27 3.49 -15.41 2.48
CA TRP A 27 2.32 -14.56 2.31
C TRP A 27 1.02 -15.20 2.84
N GLU A 28 0.78 -16.48 2.55
CA GLU A 28 -0.37 -17.20 3.08
C GLU A 28 -0.30 -17.41 4.60
N ARG A 29 0.89 -17.59 5.16
CA ARG A 29 1.08 -17.66 6.61
C ARG A 29 0.79 -16.31 7.26
N ALA A 30 1.30 -15.21 6.71
CA ALA A 30 1.01 -13.86 7.15
C ALA A 30 -0.49 -13.54 7.08
N ARG A 31 -1.18 -13.97 6.03
CA ARG A 31 -2.64 -13.87 5.89
C ARG A 31 -3.38 -14.64 6.98
N ARG A 32 -2.99 -15.89 7.28
CA ARG A 32 -3.64 -16.71 8.31
C ARG A 32 -3.47 -16.11 9.70
N VAL A 33 -2.29 -15.64 10.03
CA VAL A 33 -1.99 -14.98 11.31
C VAL A 33 -2.82 -13.68 11.45
N ARG A 34 -2.89 -12.85 10.41
CA ARG A 34 -3.74 -11.64 10.42
C ARG A 34 -5.23 -11.96 10.59
N ARG A 35 -5.74 -12.99 9.90
CA ARG A 35 -7.14 -13.44 10.04
C ARG A 35 -7.43 -13.97 11.45
N ALA A 36 -6.54 -14.76 12.02
CA ALA A 36 -6.69 -15.29 13.37
C ALA A 36 -6.68 -14.19 14.43
N ARG A 37 -5.81 -13.19 14.32
CA ARG A 37 -5.75 -12.04 15.25
C ARG A 37 -6.99 -11.15 15.16
N ARG A 38 -7.53 -10.91 13.96
CA ARG A 38 -8.79 -10.15 13.77
C ARG A 38 -10.00 -10.90 14.33
N ALA A 39 -10.05 -12.22 14.19
CA ALA A 39 -11.11 -13.06 14.77
C ALA A 39 -11.03 -13.08 16.32
N ALA A 40 -9.84 -13.13 16.90
CA ALA A 40 -9.65 -13.08 18.34
C ALA A 40 -10.07 -11.74 18.96
N GLY A 41 -9.83 -10.61 18.25
CA GLY A 41 -10.31 -9.29 18.69
C GLY A 41 -11.83 -9.17 18.67
N ALA A 42 -12.52 -9.76 17.68
CA ALA A 42 -13.97 -9.73 17.59
C ALA A 42 -14.65 -10.59 18.66
N THR A 43 -14.06 -11.72 19.05
CA THR A 43 -14.60 -12.58 20.12
C THR A 43 -14.42 -11.99 21.52
N ALA A 44 -13.36 -11.23 21.78
CA ALA A 44 -13.18 -10.56 23.07
C ALA A 44 -14.28 -9.49 23.33
N LEU A 45 -14.76 -8.81 22.30
CA LEU A 45 -15.85 -7.83 22.41
C LEU A 45 -17.22 -8.51 22.66
N ALA A 46 -17.45 -9.69 22.09
CA ALA A 46 -18.71 -10.42 22.27
C ALA A 46 -18.87 -11.03 23.66
N VAL A 47 -17.77 -11.42 24.32
CA VAL A 47 -17.81 -11.97 25.68
C VAL A 47 -18.03 -10.89 26.74
N ALA A 48 -17.56 -9.67 26.53
CA ALA A 48 -17.78 -8.56 27.45
C ALA A 48 -19.24 -8.08 27.52
N LEU A 49 -20.04 -8.35 26.49
CA LEU A 49 -21.45 -7.96 26.43
C LEU A 49 -22.42 -8.96 27.10
N LEU A 50 -21.96 -10.16 27.47
CA LEU A 50 -22.82 -11.23 28.04
C LEU A 50 -22.75 -11.32 29.56
N THR A 51 -21.85 -10.62 30.25
CA THR A 51 -21.69 -10.70 31.71
C THR A 51 -22.10 -9.45 32.52
N GLY A 52 -22.62 -8.42 31.86
CA GLY A 52 -23.02 -7.16 32.50
C GLY A 52 -24.50 -6.87 32.45
N GLY A 53 -25.34 -7.79 32.90
CA GLY A 53 -26.77 -7.56 32.98
C GLY A 53 -27.30 -7.69 34.37
N THR A 54 -27.56 -6.58 35.07
CA THR A 54 -28.79 -6.39 35.90
C THR A 54 -28.85 -4.99 36.47
N ALA A 55 -30.04 -4.43 36.43
CA ALA A 55 -30.56 -3.26 37.13
C ALA A 55 -30.38 -1.88 36.47
N LEU A 56 -31.30 -1.53 35.61
CA LEU A 56 -31.70 -0.13 35.43
C LEU A 56 -33.20 0.02 35.43
N ALA A 57 -33.63 0.88 36.37
CA ALA A 57 -35.01 1.19 36.68
C ALA A 57 -35.76 1.80 35.46
N LEU A 58 -37.02 1.36 35.32
CA LEU A 58 -37.99 1.85 34.37
C LEU A 58 -38.29 3.35 34.59
N ARG A 59 -37.88 4.19 33.63
CA ARG A 59 -38.45 5.50 33.41
C ARG A 59 -39.52 5.44 32.34
N PRO A 60 -40.70 6.03 32.51
CA PRO A 60 -41.72 6.01 31.48
C PRO A 60 -41.26 6.82 30.27
N ALA A 61 -41.33 6.20 29.12
CA ALA A 61 -41.00 6.81 27.83
C ALA A 61 -42.05 7.86 27.41
N ALA A 62 -41.59 9.03 27.00
CA ALA A 62 -42.40 10.02 26.31
C ALA A 62 -42.90 9.45 24.97
N PRO A 63 -44.12 9.81 24.49
CA PRO A 63 -44.66 9.30 23.25
C PRO A 63 -43.77 9.70 22.06
N PRO A 64 -43.55 8.81 21.11
CA PRO A 64 -42.70 9.08 19.94
C PRO A 64 -43.34 10.16 19.06
N THR A 65 -42.58 11.20 18.78
CA THR A 65 -42.89 12.15 17.70
C THR A 65 -42.94 11.37 16.37
N PRO A 66 -43.95 11.58 15.51
CA PRO A 66 -44.03 10.86 14.25
C PRO A 66 -42.79 11.14 13.40
N ALA A 67 -42.02 10.10 13.13
CA ALA A 67 -40.88 10.18 12.25
C ALA A 67 -41.40 10.57 10.85
N THR A 68 -40.97 11.73 10.38
CA THR A 68 -41.12 12.11 8.97
C THR A 68 -40.39 11.04 8.16
N THR A 69 -41.17 10.27 7.42
CA THR A 69 -40.63 9.23 6.51
C THR A 69 -39.83 9.96 5.43
N ALA A 70 -38.52 10.09 5.66
CA ALA A 70 -37.63 10.53 4.60
C ALA A 70 -37.76 9.52 3.45
N THR A 71 -38.26 9.95 2.33
CA THR A 71 -38.28 9.19 1.09
C THR A 71 -36.86 8.72 0.86
N PRO A 72 -36.61 7.39 0.69
CA PRO A 72 -35.26 6.93 0.44
C PRO A 72 -34.80 7.60 -0.86
N ASP A 73 -33.79 8.45 -0.75
CA ASP A 73 -33.06 8.98 -1.90
C ASP A 73 -32.67 7.77 -2.76
N ARG A 74 -33.36 7.61 -3.89
CA ARG A 74 -32.96 6.64 -4.89
C ARG A 74 -31.63 7.14 -5.44
N ASN A 75 -30.53 6.71 -4.79
CA ASN A 75 -29.20 6.86 -5.38
C ASN A 75 -29.28 6.33 -6.81
N PRO A 76 -29.02 7.15 -7.83
CA PRO A 76 -29.07 6.70 -9.21
C PRO A 76 -28.17 5.50 -9.34
N THR A 77 -28.64 4.45 -10.00
CA THR A 77 -27.83 3.26 -10.27
C THR A 77 -26.55 3.72 -10.98
N PRO A 78 -25.38 3.46 -10.42
CA PRO A 78 -24.14 3.90 -11.03
C PRO A 78 -24.05 3.34 -12.46
N HIS A 79 -23.63 4.17 -13.41
CA HIS A 79 -23.38 3.68 -14.77
C HIS A 79 -22.32 2.58 -14.73
N PRO A 80 -22.48 1.49 -15.48
CA PRO A 80 -21.51 0.42 -15.52
C PRO A 80 -20.13 0.93 -15.90
N VAL A 81 -19.16 0.69 -15.05
CA VAL A 81 -17.76 1.06 -15.29
C VAL A 81 -17.09 -0.07 -16.05
N PRO A 82 -16.49 0.20 -17.21
CA PRO A 82 -15.80 -0.83 -17.95
C PRO A 82 -14.54 -1.27 -17.21
N VAL A 83 -14.33 -2.58 -17.13
CA VAL A 83 -13.08 -3.15 -16.67
C VAL A 83 -12.04 -2.94 -17.77
N GLN A 84 -10.90 -2.39 -17.37
CA GLN A 84 -9.79 -2.12 -18.27
C GLN A 84 -8.75 -3.23 -18.19
N THR A 85 -8.07 -3.51 -19.30
CA THR A 85 -6.91 -4.39 -19.34
C THR A 85 -5.77 -3.70 -20.08
N PRO A 86 -4.51 -3.90 -19.64
CA PRO A 86 -3.38 -3.36 -20.38
C PRO A 86 -3.33 -3.88 -21.81
N PRO A 87 -2.95 -3.04 -22.79
CA PRO A 87 -2.74 -3.49 -24.15
C PRO A 87 -1.59 -4.50 -24.22
N ALA A 88 -1.58 -5.30 -25.30
CA ALA A 88 -0.50 -6.27 -25.54
C ALA A 88 0.86 -5.58 -25.60
N ASP A 89 0.93 -4.46 -26.30
CA ASP A 89 2.12 -3.64 -26.46
C ASP A 89 1.91 -2.30 -25.75
N LEU A 90 2.76 -2.04 -24.76
CA LEU A 90 2.76 -0.78 -24.04
C LEU A 90 3.59 0.25 -24.76
N ALA A 91 3.04 1.44 -24.95
CA ALA A 91 3.81 2.61 -25.33
C ALA A 91 4.60 3.16 -24.14
N TYR A 92 5.80 3.69 -24.41
CA TYR A 92 6.68 4.33 -23.42
C TYR A 92 6.98 5.77 -23.88
N PRO A 93 6.07 6.72 -23.67
CA PRO A 93 6.18 8.07 -24.23
C PRO A 93 7.26 8.95 -23.58
N GLY A 94 8.03 8.39 -22.66
CA GLY A 94 8.97 9.14 -21.85
C GLY A 94 8.30 9.70 -20.59
N HIS A 95 8.98 9.56 -19.47
CA HIS A 95 8.53 10.05 -18.16
C HIS A 95 9.77 10.34 -17.28
N PRO A 96 9.76 11.38 -16.42
CA PRO A 96 10.90 11.67 -15.55
C PRO A 96 11.36 10.47 -14.71
N LEU A 97 10.42 9.66 -14.21
CA LEU A 97 10.72 8.42 -13.47
C LEU A 97 11.38 7.33 -14.33
N GLY A 98 11.36 7.45 -15.66
CA GLY A 98 12.07 6.54 -16.57
C GLY A 98 13.58 6.52 -16.30
N ARG A 99 14.10 7.56 -15.71
CA ARG A 99 15.53 7.71 -15.33
C ARG A 99 15.94 6.91 -14.09
N LEU A 100 15.01 6.29 -13.36
CA LEU A 100 15.35 5.46 -12.19
C LEU A 100 16.31 4.31 -12.50
N GLY A 101 16.35 3.84 -13.75
CA GLY A 101 17.29 2.85 -14.23
C GLY A 101 18.65 3.40 -14.69
N ASP A 102 18.83 4.72 -14.74
CA ASP A 102 20.07 5.35 -15.19
C ASP A 102 21.24 5.01 -14.25
N PRO A 103 22.47 5.06 -14.73
CA PRO A 103 23.66 4.95 -13.91
C PRO A 103 23.70 6.01 -12.80
N VAL A 104 24.28 5.66 -11.67
CA VAL A 104 24.49 6.59 -10.56
C VAL A 104 25.50 7.65 -10.98
N GLY A 105 25.10 8.92 -10.94
CA GLY A 105 25.95 10.06 -11.33
C GLY A 105 26.62 10.80 -10.16
N ALA A 106 26.18 10.53 -8.91
CA ALA A 106 26.71 11.18 -7.71
C ALA A 106 26.34 10.39 -6.45
N THR A 107 26.80 10.86 -5.28
CA THR A 107 26.25 10.47 -3.98
C THR A 107 25.39 11.60 -3.39
N LEU A 108 24.48 11.27 -2.48
CA LEU A 108 23.64 12.27 -1.83
C LEU A 108 24.47 13.23 -0.96
N SER A 109 25.48 12.72 -0.25
CA SER A 109 26.37 13.54 0.59
C SER A 109 27.15 14.58 -0.21
N ALA A 110 27.63 14.21 -1.41
CA ALA A 110 28.38 15.12 -2.28
C ALA A 110 27.48 16.12 -3.01
N ARG A 111 26.25 15.71 -3.33
CA ARG A 111 25.30 16.53 -4.08
C ARG A 111 23.86 16.30 -3.61
N PRO A 112 23.43 16.94 -2.52
CA PRO A 112 22.05 16.85 -2.06
C PRO A 112 21.04 17.26 -3.15
N VAL A 113 19.78 16.82 -3.02
CA VAL A 113 18.73 17.17 -3.97
C VAL A 113 17.90 18.35 -3.44
N ARG A 114 17.38 19.18 -4.32
CA ARG A 114 16.36 20.16 -3.94
C ARG A 114 15.04 19.46 -3.61
N ARG A 115 14.70 18.46 -4.42
CA ARG A 115 13.54 17.58 -4.29
C ARG A 115 13.86 16.24 -4.93
N ALA A 116 13.51 15.14 -4.28
CA ALA A 116 13.52 13.83 -4.90
C ALA A 116 12.18 13.55 -5.57
N LEU A 117 12.22 13.02 -6.78
CA LEU A 117 11.03 12.48 -7.47
C LEU A 117 10.72 11.05 -7.00
N ALA A 118 11.78 10.29 -6.71
CA ALA A 118 11.63 8.89 -6.27
C ALA A 118 12.86 8.42 -5.49
N LEU A 119 12.60 7.39 -4.66
CA LEU A 119 13.61 6.48 -4.13
C LEU A 119 13.45 5.12 -4.82
N HIS A 120 14.56 4.45 -5.09
CA HIS A 120 14.59 3.11 -5.65
C HIS A 120 15.63 2.27 -4.93
N GLN A 121 15.24 1.09 -4.46
CA GLN A 121 16.17 0.07 -3.97
C GLN A 121 16.16 -1.10 -4.94
N PRO A 122 17.19 -1.22 -5.80
CA PRO A 122 17.26 -2.32 -6.76
C PRO A 122 17.38 -3.66 -6.03
N ILE A 123 16.75 -4.68 -6.60
CA ILE A 123 16.91 -6.08 -6.15
C ILE A 123 17.38 -6.83 -7.38
N ASP A 124 18.49 -7.55 -7.22
CA ASP A 124 18.98 -8.43 -8.27
C ASP A 124 17.99 -9.58 -8.50
N PRO A 125 17.43 -9.73 -9.72
CA PRO A 125 16.38 -10.72 -9.97
C PRO A 125 16.89 -12.17 -9.92
N GLY A 126 18.19 -12.39 -10.06
CA GLY A 126 18.79 -13.73 -10.02
C GLY A 126 19.12 -14.19 -8.60
N THR A 127 19.59 -13.27 -7.74
CA THR A 127 20.04 -13.58 -6.39
C THR A 127 19.08 -13.13 -5.30
N GLY A 128 18.15 -12.22 -5.60
CA GLY A 128 17.26 -11.59 -4.62
C GLY A 128 17.96 -10.57 -3.69
N VAL A 129 19.25 -10.31 -3.92
CA VAL A 129 20.03 -9.37 -3.09
C VAL A 129 19.63 -7.94 -3.36
N ALA A 130 19.30 -7.22 -2.30
CA ALA A 130 18.97 -5.80 -2.38
C ALA A 130 20.25 -4.95 -2.46
N GLY A 131 20.27 -4.03 -3.42
CA GLY A 131 21.33 -3.05 -3.57
C GLY A 131 21.13 -1.81 -2.68
N ARG A 132 22.00 -0.82 -2.88
CA ARG A 132 21.87 0.48 -2.21
C ARG A 132 20.61 1.22 -2.65
N ILE A 133 20.05 1.99 -1.75
CA ILE A 133 18.93 2.89 -2.08
C ILE A 133 19.47 4.05 -2.94
N ARG A 134 18.75 4.34 -4.00
CA ARG A 134 19.06 5.42 -4.95
C ARG A 134 18.00 6.51 -4.84
N VAL A 135 18.41 7.74 -5.09
CA VAL A 135 17.59 8.96 -5.07
C VAL A 135 17.58 9.54 -6.48
N LEU A 136 16.43 9.63 -7.11
CA LEU A 136 16.25 10.39 -8.35
C LEU A 136 15.83 11.81 -7.99
N GLY A 137 16.70 12.78 -8.24
CA GLY A 137 16.41 14.20 -8.03
C GLY A 137 15.54 14.81 -9.14
N ASP A 138 14.96 15.96 -8.86
CA ASP A 138 14.20 16.75 -9.84
C ASP A 138 15.08 17.37 -10.94
N ASP A 139 16.40 17.35 -10.75
CA ASP A 139 17.41 17.63 -11.78
C ASP A 139 17.66 16.43 -12.71
N GLY A 140 16.97 15.33 -12.50
CA GLY A 140 17.09 14.13 -13.29
C GLY A 140 18.37 13.31 -13.03
N VAL A 141 19.15 13.59 -12.01
CA VAL A 141 20.35 12.83 -11.65
C VAL A 141 20.02 11.77 -10.60
N VAL A 142 20.46 10.54 -10.86
CA VAL A 142 20.39 9.44 -9.89
C VAL A 142 21.60 9.49 -8.95
N ARG A 143 21.34 9.40 -7.66
CA ARG A 143 22.36 9.45 -6.60
C ARG A 143 22.27 8.21 -5.72
N ASP A 144 23.39 7.72 -5.22
CA ASP A 144 23.36 6.75 -4.12
C ASP A 144 23.02 7.47 -2.80
N LEU A 145 22.17 6.86 -2.00
CA LEU A 145 21.93 7.25 -0.61
C LEU A 145 23.09 6.70 0.24
N ASP A 146 24.17 7.47 0.36
CA ASP A 146 25.43 7.05 0.99
C ASP A 146 25.53 7.44 2.48
N VAL A 147 24.67 8.33 2.96
CA VAL A 147 24.68 8.85 4.34
C VAL A 147 24.13 7.87 5.37
N VAL A 148 23.41 6.83 4.92
CA VAL A 148 22.89 5.75 5.76
C VAL A 148 22.68 4.50 4.94
N THR A 149 22.85 3.34 5.58
CA THR A 149 22.48 2.04 5.02
C THR A 149 21.45 1.39 5.95
N PRO A 150 20.14 1.58 5.67
CA PRO A 150 19.09 0.95 6.45
C PRO A 150 19.19 -0.56 6.34
N ALA A 151 19.05 -1.28 7.47
CA ALA A 151 19.02 -2.73 7.49
C ALA A 151 17.69 -3.27 6.96
N PRO A 152 17.60 -4.52 6.52
CA PRO A 152 16.32 -5.17 6.27
C PRO A 152 15.40 -5.03 7.48
N THR A 153 14.11 -4.79 7.22
CA THR A 153 13.10 -4.79 8.29
C THR A 153 12.78 -6.23 8.69
N ARG A 154 12.38 -6.43 9.94
CA ARG A 154 11.93 -7.74 10.44
C ARG A 154 10.57 -7.61 11.09
N ASP A 155 9.70 -8.61 10.88
CA ASP A 155 8.48 -8.75 11.65
C ASP A 155 8.71 -9.56 12.94
N SER A 156 7.69 -9.67 13.79
CA SER A 156 7.76 -10.46 15.04
C SER A 156 7.93 -11.96 14.79
N GLY A 157 7.68 -12.43 13.58
CA GLY A 157 7.88 -13.82 13.15
C GLY A 157 9.27 -14.09 12.57
N GLY A 158 10.15 -13.07 12.49
CA GLY A 158 11.50 -13.17 11.95
C GLY A 158 11.58 -13.10 10.42
N ASN A 159 10.49 -12.79 9.72
CA ASN A 159 10.53 -12.59 8.26
C ASN A 159 11.22 -11.26 7.95
N GLU A 160 12.08 -11.28 6.92
CA GLU A 160 12.79 -10.09 6.49
C GLU A 160 12.17 -9.49 5.23
N ALA A 161 12.27 -8.16 5.13
CA ALA A 161 11.90 -7.41 3.94
C ALA A 161 12.85 -6.23 3.71
N VAL A 162 12.91 -5.74 2.48
CA VAL A 162 13.72 -4.57 2.15
C VAL A 162 13.28 -3.35 2.95
N PRO A 163 14.22 -2.49 3.38
CA PRO A 163 13.90 -1.31 4.20
C PRO A 163 13.13 -0.22 3.44
N LEU A 164 13.32 -0.13 2.12
CA LEU A 164 12.56 0.83 1.32
C LEU A 164 11.12 0.34 1.13
N LYS A 165 10.17 1.16 1.56
CA LYS A 165 8.73 0.94 1.38
C LYS A 165 8.14 2.04 0.50
N SER A 166 6.99 1.80 -0.11
CA SER A 166 6.33 2.80 -0.99
C SER A 166 6.00 4.13 -0.30
N GLY A 167 5.90 4.14 1.03
CA GLY A 167 5.71 5.34 1.83
C GLY A 167 7.00 5.95 2.41
N SER A 168 8.19 5.49 2.00
CA SER A 168 9.45 5.99 2.59
C SER A 168 9.78 7.43 2.21
N LEU A 169 9.42 7.89 1.02
CA LEU A 169 9.64 9.28 0.58
C LEU A 169 8.48 10.17 1.01
N SER A 170 8.79 11.33 1.55
CA SER A 170 7.77 12.33 1.87
C SER A 170 7.08 12.86 0.62
N PRO A 171 5.81 13.30 0.73
CA PRO A 171 5.06 13.83 -0.41
C PRO A 171 5.76 15.00 -1.10
N ASP A 172 6.44 15.86 -0.35
CA ASP A 172 7.21 16.99 -0.89
C ASP A 172 8.55 16.58 -1.50
N GLY A 173 8.95 15.32 -1.35
CA GLY A 173 10.22 14.80 -1.88
C GLY A 173 11.47 15.29 -1.17
N ARG A 174 11.36 15.90 0.02
CA ARG A 174 12.49 16.48 0.73
C ARG A 174 13.06 15.60 1.83
N THR A 175 12.29 14.62 2.27
CA THR A 175 12.65 13.78 3.40
C THR A 175 12.40 12.32 3.06
N ALA A 176 13.30 11.43 3.48
CA ALA A 176 13.09 9.99 3.46
C ALA A 176 13.00 9.46 4.88
N ALA A 177 12.14 8.45 5.11
CA ALA A 177 12.04 7.77 6.39
C ALA A 177 12.07 6.25 6.21
N PHE A 178 12.83 5.59 7.07
CA PHE A 178 13.02 4.14 7.06
C PHE A 178 12.71 3.57 8.43
N ALA A 179 11.66 2.77 8.51
CA ALA A 179 11.37 2.01 9.70
C ALA A 179 12.41 0.90 9.88
N GLN A 180 12.85 0.69 11.10
CA GLN A 180 13.83 -0.31 11.49
C GLN A 180 13.39 -0.98 12.79
N THR A 181 14.02 -2.09 13.16
CA THR A 181 13.82 -2.63 14.51
C THR A 181 14.32 -1.62 15.54
N ASP A 182 13.45 -1.24 16.47
CA ASP A 182 13.69 -0.33 17.58
C ASP A 182 14.06 1.13 17.21
N GLU A 183 13.95 1.54 15.93
CA GLU A 183 14.18 2.93 15.54
C GLU A 183 13.49 3.31 14.24
N VAL A 184 13.42 4.60 13.98
CA VAL A 184 13.13 5.18 12.67
C VAL A 184 14.27 6.09 12.26
N ILE A 185 14.77 5.89 11.05
CA ILE A 185 15.80 6.73 10.45
C ILE A 185 15.12 7.75 9.55
N VAL A 186 15.38 9.03 9.76
CA VAL A 186 14.89 10.13 8.94
C VAL A 186 16.07 10.84 8.29
N VAL A 187 16.02 10.97 6.97
CA VAL A 187 17.06 11.61 6.17
C VAL A 187 16.48 12.86 5.52
N ASP A 188 17.06 14.01 5.79
CA ASP A 188 16.80 15.22 5.02
C ASP A 188 17.61 15.14 3.70
N LEU A 189 16.92 14.97 2.59
CA LEU A 189 17.53 14.79 1.27
C LEU A 189 18.10 16.11 0.71
N THR A 190 17.71 17.26 1.29
CA THR A 190 18.18 18.59 0.86
C THR A 190 19.50 18.99 1.50
N THR A 191 19.84 18.37 2.62
CA THR A 191 21.07 18.65 3.39
C THR A 191 21.92 17.41 3.63
N ALA A 192 21.41 16.24 3.28
CA ALA A 192 21.99 14.94 3.58
C ALA A 192 22.11 14.63 5.10
N ALA A 193 21.43 15.40 5.95
CA ALA A 193 21.42 15.18 7.40
C ALA A 193 20.58 13.98 7.79
N VAL A 194 21.08 13.19 8.75
CA VAL A 194 20.42 11.99 9.27
C VAL A 194 20.02 12.19 10.73
N ARG A 195 18.78 11.84 11.05
CA ARG A 195 18.26 11.77 12.42
C ARG A 195 17.76 10.36 12.70
N ARG A 196 17.98 9.88 13.93
CA ARG A 196 17.49 8.58 14.40
C ARG A 196 16.58 8.80 15.57
N HIS A 197 15.40 8.20 15.51
CA HIS A 197 14.40 8.29 16.56
C HIS A 197 14.20 6.89 17.16
N PRO A 198 14.61 6.64 18.42
CA PRO A 198 14.43 5.35 19.06
C PRO A 198 12.95 5.10 19.34
N LEU A 199 12.39 4.07 18.72
CA LEU A 199 11.01 3.61 18.85
C LEU A 199 11.00 2.11 18.97
N LYS A 200 10.56 1.58 20.10
CA LYS A 200 10.62 0.15 20.40
C LYS A 200 9.67 -0.70 19.55
N GLY A 201 10.18 -1.78 19.00
CA GLY A 201 9.43 -2.83 18.30
C GLY A 201 9.93 -3.13 16.90
N TYR A 202 9.26 -4.09 16.28
CA TYR A 202 9.51 -4.48 14.90
C TYR A 202 8.74 -3.52 13.97
N LEU A 203 9.40 -2.45 13.54
CA LEU A 203 8.79 -1.42 12.72
C LEU A 203 9.12 -1.68 11.24
N GLU A 204 8.08 -1.66 10.40
CA GLU A 204 8.23 -1.98 8.99
C GLU A 204 7.63 -0.93 8.04
N GLN A 205 6.59 -0.25 8.48
CA GLN A 205 5.82 0.66 7.64
C GLN A 205 5.98 2.11 8.08
N VAL A 206 6.02 2.98 7.09
CA VAL A 206 6.02 4.43 7.26
C VAL A 206 4.89 5.02 6.45
N LEU A 207 4.17 5.98 7.01
CA LEU A 207 3.12 6.73 6.33
C LEU A 207 3.19 8.19 6.75
N TRP A 208 3.24 9.08 5.78
CA TRP A 208 3.26 10.52 6.01
C TRP A 208 1.86 11.06 6.26
N SER A 209 1.71 11.89 7.27
CA SER A 209 0.49 12.62 7.60
C SER A 209 0.85 14.05 7.97
N GLY A 210 0.99 14.92 6.98
CA GLY A 210 1.55 16.25 7.15
C GLY A 210 2.98 16.21 7.70
N ASP A 211 3.23 16.89 8.82
CA ASP A 211 4.54 16.91 9.49
C ASP A 211 4.80 15.69 10.39
N ARG A 212 3.87 14.75 10.44
CA ARG A 212 3.94 13.56 11.28
C ARG A 212 4.20 12.31 10.46
N LEU A 213 4.84 11.35 11.11
CA LEU A 213 5.02 10.01 10.59
C LEU A 213 4.19 9.04 11.42
N LEU A 214 3.34 8.27 10.77
CA LEU A 214 2.80 7.06 11.35
C LEU A 214 3.76 5.92 11.01
N VAL A 215 4.26 5.25 12.04
CA VAL A 215 5.24 4.18 11.91
C VAL A 215 4.71 2.96 12.61
N GLY A 216 4.80 1.81 12.00
CA GLY A 216 4.32 0.61 12.66
C GLY A 216 4.78 -0.68 12.02
N GLY A 217 4.53 -1.74 12.73
CA GLY A 217 4.68 -3.12 12.35
C GLY A 217 3.47 -3.92 12.79
N ASP A 218 3.62 -5.22 13.02
CA ASP A 218 2.51 -6.10 13.37
C ASP A 218 1.82 -5.72 14.69
N ASP A 219 2.60 -5.46 15.73
CA ASP A 219 2.09 -5.33 17.11
C ASP A 219 2.32 -3.95 17.72
N THR A 220 2.98 -3.07 16.98
CA THR A 220 3.40 -1.78 17.52
C THR A 220 3.26 -0.69 16.48
N ALA A 221 2.72 0.44 16.89
CA ALA A 221 2.62 1.61 16.05
C ALA A 221 2.81 2.90 16.85
N TYR A 222 3.35 3.91 16.18
CA TYR A 222 3.61 5.23 16.74
C TYR A 222 3.24 6.33 15.77
N GLU A 223 2.81 7.45 16.33
CA GLU A 223 2.82 8.74 15.68
C GLU A 223 4.07 9.49 16.14
N LEU A 224 4.95 9.82 15.21
CA LEU A 224 6.20 10.54 15.45
C LEU A 224 6.08 11.97 14.93
N ASP A 225 6.27 12.95 15.79
CA ASP A 225 6.46 14.34 15.41
C ASP A 225 7.91 14.51 14.92
N ARG A 226 8.06 14.83 13.66
CA ARG A 226 9.35 14.90 12.97
C ARG A 226 10.24 16.06 13.45
N ALA A 227 9.63 17.16 13.88
CA ALA A 227 10.35 18.35 14.31
C ALA A 227 10.93 18.17 15.71
N THR A 228 10.12 17.64 16.62
CA THR A 228 10.49 17.50 18.04
C THR A 228 11.08 16.14 18.37
N GLY A 229 10.79 15.10 17.57
CA GLY A 229 11.13 13.73 17.88
C GLY A 229 10.19 13.08 18.91
N ALA A 230 9.17 13.80 19.37
CA ALA A 230 8.20 13.24 20.29
C ALA A 230 7.37 12.14 19.63
N ALA A 231 7.22 11.03 20.30
CA ALA A 231 6.48 9.89 19.80
C ALA A 231 5.35 9.51 20.76
N ARG A 232 4.19 9.20 20.17
CA ARG A 232 3.02 8.69 20.87
C ARG A 232 2.68 7.30 20.32
N LYS A 233 2.53 6.33 21.22
CA LYS A 233 2.10 4.98 20.82
C LYS A 233 0.66 5.04 20.31
N LEU A 234 0.40 4.34 19.19
CA LEU A 234 -0.92 4.23 18.60
C LEU A 234 -1.57 2.91 19.03
N PRO A 235 -2.90 2.88 19.16
CA PRO A 235 -3.65 1.67 19.53
C PRO A 235 -3.73 0.66 18.38
N VAL A 236 -3.50 1.10 17.13
CA VAL A 236 -3.60 0.28 15.91
C VAL A 236 -2.42 0.52 14.99
N SER A 237 -2.06 -0.51 14.24
CA SER A 237 -1.02 -0.44 13.23
C SER A 237 -1.54 0.18 11.92
N PRO A 238 -0.75 1.02 11.21
CA PRO A 238 -1.16 1.66 9.97
C PRO A 238 -1.10 0.74 8.72
N TRP A 239 -1.20 -0.57 8.89
CA TRP A 239 -1.05 -1.53 7.79
C TRP A 239 -2.03 -1.35 6.63
N ASP A 240 -3.30 -1.15 6.97
CA ASP A 240 -4.36 -0.96 5.98
C ASP A 240 -4.64 0.53 5.72
N ALA A 241 -3.82 1.41 6.28
CA ALA A 241 -3.97 2.84 6.12
C ALA A 241 -3.74 3.26 4.67
N VAL A 242 -4.60 4.15 4.22
CA VAL A 242 -4.49 4.83 2.93
C VAL A 242 -3.60 6.05 3.11
N THR A 243 -2.61 6.19 2.25
CA THR A 243 -1.79 7.42 2.23
C THR A 243 -2.70 8.59 1.84
N PRO A 244 -2.81 9.62 2.69
CA PRO A 244 -3.70 10.75 2.41
C PRO A 244 -3.19 11.60 1.25
N ASP A 245 -4.11 12.34 0.64
CA ASP A 245 -3.76 13.34 -0.35
C ASP A 245 -3.04 14.52 0.33
N PRO A 246 -1.79 14.82 -0.02
CA PRO A 246 -1.05 15.92 0.59
C PRO A 246 -1.64 17.31 0.29
N ALA A 247 -2.44 17.43 -0.78
CA ALA A 247 -3.09 18.68 -1.18
C ALA A 247 -4.43 18.92 -0.49
N ALA A 248 -4.98 17.91 0.21
CA ALA A 248 -6.26 18.05 0.89
C ALA A 248 -6.09 18.54 2.34
N PRO A 249 -7.09 19.25 2.92
CA PRO A 249 -7.04 19.71 4.31
C PRO A 249 -6.95 18.54 5.28
N PRO A 250 -6.67 18.78 6.59
CA PRO A 250 -6.24 17.76 7.53
C PRO A 250 -7.12 16.53 7.46
N ASN A 251 -6.56 15.51 6.81
CA ASN A 251 -7.30 14.33 6.42
C ASN A 251 -7.44 13.42 7.61
N VAL A 252 -8.65 13.01 7.80
CA VAL A 252 -8.88 11.87 8.67
C VAL A 252 -8.31 10.65 7.93
N PRO A 253 -7.33 9.96 8.51
CA PRO A 253 -6.78 8.78 7.90
C PRO A 253 -7.87 7.76 7.60
N LEU A 254 -7.76 7.17 6.39
CA LEU A 254 -8.66 6.11 5.94
C LEU A 254 -7.94 4.79 6.02
N GLU A 255 -8.67 3.73 6.29
CA GLU A 255 -8.26 2.34 6.07
C GLU A 255 -9.20 1.71 5.03
N LEU A 256 -8.61 0.95 4.14
CA LEU A 256 -9.35 0.18 3.14
C LEU A 256 -8.91 -1.27 3.23
N GLY A 257 -9.70 -2.12 3.82
CA GLY A 257 -9.32 -3.52 4.03
C GLY A 257 -10.46 -4.37 4.51
N GLY A 258 -10.14 -5.59 4.96
CA GLY A 258 -11.10 -6.56 5.44
C GLY A 258 -11.64 -7.49 4.36
N THR A 259 -12.42 -8.49 4.81
CA THR A 259 -13.11 -9.46 3.94
C THR A 259 -14.52 -9.66 4.51
N PRO A 260 -15.57 -9.13 3.87
CA PRO A 260 -15.55 -8.30 2.66
C PRO A 260 -14.86 -6.94 2.86
N PRO A 261 -14.38 -6.30 1.79
CA PRO A 261 -13.70 -5.02 1.88
C PRO A 261 -14.57 -3.92 2.48
N ASN A 262 -14.02 -3.19 3.43
CA ASN A 262 -14.65 -2.05 4.09
C ASN A 262 -13.76 -0.83 4.00
N LEU A 263 -14.37 0.35 3.88
CA LEU A 263 -13.71 1.62 4.09
C LEU A 263 -14.02 2.10 5.50
N THR A 264 -12.97 2.41 6.24
CA THR A 264 -13.05 2.84 7.64
C THR A 264 -12.31 4.14 7.81
N GLN A 265 -12.89 5.08 8.54
CA GLN A 265 -12.18 6.26 9.02
C GLN A 265 -11.45 5.88 10.31
N VAL A 266 -10.16 6.16 10.37
CA VAL A 266 -9.36 5.89 11.55
C VAL A 266 -9.13 7.19 12.31
N ARG A 267 -9.44 7.21 13.60
CA ARG A 267 -9.02 8.26 14.51
C ARG A 267 -7.93 7.71 15.40
N TRP A 268 -6.75 8.27 15.29
CA TRP A 268 -5.59 7.89 16.10
C TRP A 268 -5.64 8.54 17.50
N THR A 269 -6.85 8.67 18.09
CA THR A 269 -7.04 9.17 19.45
C THR A 269 -7.16 8.01 20.42
N ASP A 270 -6.89 8.27 21.70
CA ASP A 270 -6.81 7.23 22.73
C ASP A 270 -8.15 6.50 22.97
N ASP A 271 -9.28 7.16 22.67
CA ASP A 271 -10.62 6.68 23.04
C ASP A 271 -11.44 6.14 21.87
N GLU A 272 -11.13 6.49 20.61
CA GLU A 272 -11.94 6.11 19.46
C GLU A 272 -11.08 5.86 18.21
N THR A 273 -10.87 4.60 17.93
CA THR A 273 -9.91 4.19 16.90
C THR A 273 -10.52 4.04 15.52
N HIS A 274 -11.79 3.67 15.43
CA HIS A 274 -12.40 3.34 14.13
C HIS A 274 -13.84 3.82 14.01
N ARG A 275 -14.13 4.47 12.89
CA ARG A 275 -15.51 4.70 12.44
C ARG A 275 -15.69 4.05 11.08
N SER A 276 -16.41 2.93 11.02
CA SER A 276 -16.72 2.29 9.75
C SER A 276 -17.66 3.16 8.92
N PHE A 277 -17.30 3.35 7.66
CA PHE A 277 -18.22 3.91 6.65
C PHE A 277 -19.04 2.82 5.97
N GLY A 278 -18.64 1.56 6.09
CA GLY A 278 -19.31 0.39 5.59
C GLY A 278 -18.61 -0.27 4.39
N ALA A 279 -19.26 -1.29 3.86
CA ALA A 279 -18.74 -2.11 2.79
C ALA A 279 -18.48 -1.32 1.51
N VAL A 280 -17.44 -1.72 0.79
CA VAL A 280 -17.17 -1.21 -0.56
C VAL A 280 -18.28 -1.67 -1.50
N ASP A 281 -18.73 -0.76 -2.34
CA ASP A 281 -19.83 -0.97 -3.26
C ASP A 281 -19.31 -1.29 -4.66
N PHE A 282 -19.63 -2.48 -5.15
CA PHE A 282 -19.21 -3.00 -6.45
C PHE A 282 -20.32 -2.90 -7.53
N ARG A 283 -21.48 -2.32 -7.22
CA ARG A 283 -22.63 -2.27 -8.16
C ARG A 283 -22.34 -1.55 -9.47
N ALA A 284 -21.33 -0.69 -9.51
CA ALA A 284 -20.88 -0.03 -10.72
C ALA A 284 -20.03 -0.93 -11.64
N LEU A 285 -19.54 -2.04 -11.16
CA LEU A 285 -18.77 -2.99 -11.97
C LEU A 285 -19.71 -3.89 -12.78
N PRO A 286 -19.22 -4.46 -13.90
CA PRO A 286 -19.98 -5.46 -14.64
C PRO A 286 -20.39 -6.63 -13.74
N PRO A 287 -21.52 -7.30 -14.05
CA PRO A 287 -21.95 -8.47 -13.29
C PRO A 287 -20.83 -9.49 -13.08
N GLY A 288 -20.75 -10.08 -11.88
CA GLY A 288 -19.72 -11.04 -11.52
C GLY A 288 -18.35 -10.44 -11.16
N HIS A 289 -18.10 -9.16 -11.42
CA HIS A 289 -16.84 -8.52 -11.06
C HIS A 289 -16.88 -7.94 -9.64
N ARG A 290 -15.85 -8.24 -8.86
CA ARG A 290 -15.63 -7.66 -7.52
C ARG A 290 -14.16 -7.73 -7.15
N VAL A 291 -13.77 -6.97 -6.14
CA VAL A 291 -12.49 -7.12 -5.45
C VAL A 291 -12.75 -7.94 -4.18
N ASP A 292 -12.11 -9.10 -4.07
CA ASP A 292 -12.30 -9.99 -2.91
C ASP A 292 -11.51 -9.48 -1.70
N GLU A 293 -10.31 -8.95 -1.95
CA GLU A 293 -9.40 -8.46 -0.92
C GLU A 293 -8.48 -7.39 -1.51
N PHE A 294 -8.28 -6.30 -0.77
CA PHE A 294 -7.26 -5.31 -1.08
C PHE A 294 -5.95 -5.67 -0.41
N TYR A 295 -4.84 -5.39 -1.08
CA TYR A 295 -3.49 -5.57 -0.56
C TYR A 295 -2.57 -4.40 -0.92
N GLY A 296 -1.37 -4.37 -0.31
CA GLY A 296 -0.46 -3.26 -0.46
C GLY A 296 -1.01 -1.95 0.13
N ARG A 297 -0.41 -0.85 -0.22
CA ARG A 297 -0.81 0.48 0.25
C ARG A 297 -1.89 1.09 -0.63
N GLY A 298 -2.90 1.72 -0.01
CA GLY A 298 -3.85 2.58 -0.69
C GLY A 298 -3.34 4.02 -0.80
N TRP A 299 -3.72 4.74 -1.84
CA TRP A 299 -3.34 6.13 -2.08
C TRP A 299 -4.55 6.98 -2.41
N GLN A 300 -4.74 8.05 -1.64
CA GLN A 300 -5.84 8.99 -1.84
C GLN A 300 -5.40 10.16 -2.71
N ARG A 301 -6.33 10.64 -3.54
CA ARG A 301 -6.26 11.92 -4.25
C ARG A 301 -7.67 12.51 -4.32
N GLY A 302 -7.92 13.60 -3.62
CA GLY A 302 -9.25 14.12 -3.40
C GLY A 302 -10.16 13.05 -2.80
N ASP A 303 -11.30 12.80 -3.45
CA ASP A 303 -12.23 11.75 -3.03
C ASP A 303 -11.92 10.37 -3.59
N ARG A 304 -10.83 10.19 -4.32
CA ARG A 304 -10.48 8.91 -4.95
C ARG A 304 -9.43 8.18 -4.14
N VAL A 305 -9.59 6.87 -4.00
CA VAL A 305 -8.60 5.97 -3.42
C VAL A 305 -8.26 4.89 -4.43
N ALA A 306 -6.99 4.77 -4.79
CA ALA A 306 -6.45 3.68 -5.60
C ALA A 306 -5.77 2.66 -4.70
N ARG A 307 -6.06 1.36 -4.89
CA ARG A 307 -5.40 0.26 -4.18
C ARG A 307 -5.39 -1.00 -5.02
N ALA A 308 -4.34 -1.79 -4.89
CA ALA A 308 -4.24 -3.12 -5.50
C ALA A 308 -5.15 -4.12 -4.79
N GLY A 309 -5.62 -5.12 -5.54
CA GLY A 309 -6.49 -6.14 -4.97
C GLY A 309 -6.61 -7.39 -5.84
N TRP A 310 -7.12 -8.44 -5.20
CA TRP A 310 -7.51 -9.66 -5.88
C TRP A 310 -8.90 -9.50 -6.47
N ILE A 311 -9.00 -9.74 -7.78
CA ILE A 311 -10.25 -9.56 -8.53
C ILE A 311 -10.86 -10.93 -8.82
N THR A 312 -12.16 -11.03 -8.65
CA THR A 312 -12.98 -12.11 -9.19
C THR A 312 -13.84 -11.58 -10.34
N THR A 313 -14.00 -12.38 -11.37
CA THR A 313 -14.93 -12.18 -12.48
C THR A 313 -15.95 -13.32 -12.49
N ASP A 314 -16.95 -13.26 -13.38
CA ASP A 314 -17.89 -14.36 -13.63
C ASP A 314 -17.23 -15.67 -14.06
N ARG A 315 -16.01 -15.60 -14.61
CA ARG A 315 -15.29 -16.74 -15.17
C ARG A 315 -14.13 -17.22 -14.29
N MET A 316 -13.51 -16.32 -13.53
CA MET A 316 -12.26 -16.63 -12.83
C MET A 316 -12.07 -15.75 -11.60
N GLY A 317 -11.58 -16.33 -10.51
CA GLY A 317 -11.12 -15.63 -9.33
C GLY A 317 -9.60 -15.57 -9.22
N GLY A 318 -9.11 -14.75 -8.31
CA GLY A 318 -7.69 -14.60 -8.01
C GLY A 318 -6.87 -13.92 -9.12
N LEU A 319 -7.51 -13.06 -9.89
CA LEU A 319 -6.85 -12.15 -10.81
C LEU A 319 -6.26 -10.97 -10.05
N GLU A 320 -5.15 -10.44 -10.54
CA GLU A 320 -4.53 -9.26 -9.95
C GLU A 320 -4.99 -7.99 -10.64
N GLY A 321 -5.12 -6.91 -9.87
CA GLY A 321 -5.50 -5.64 -10.45
C GLY A 321 -5.48 -4.47 -9.47
N VAL A 322 -5.97 -3.34 -9.95
CA VAL A 322 -6.07 -2.10 -9.20
C VAL A 322 -7.48 -1.55 -9.31
N ALA A 323 -8.09 -1.24 -8.17
CA ALA A 323 -9.37 -0.57 -8.11
C ALA A 323 -9.20 0.89 -7.68
N VAL A 324 -9.99 1.77 -8.29
CA VAL A 324 -10.21 3.13 -7.81
C VAL A 324 -11.64 3.22 -7.30
N LEU A 325 -11.79 3.68 -6.07
CA LEU A 325 -13.09 3.91 -5.45
C LEU A 325 -13.24 5.37 -5.01
N ASN A 326 -14.48 5.82 -4.93
CA ASN A 326 -14.79 7.09 -4.31
C ASN A 326 -14.91 6.93 -2.79
N ALA A 327 -14.11 7.67 -2.03
CA ALA A 327 -14.03 7.55 -0.57
C ALA A 327 -15.34 7.93 0.15
N ARG A 328 -16.15 8.84 -0.41
CA ARG A 328 -17.42 9.26 0.22
C ARG A 328 -18.55 8.25 -0.04
N THR A 329 -18.68 7.78 -1.29
CA THR A 329 -19.75 6.87 -1.68
C THR A 329 -19.37 5.40 -1.52
N ARG A 330 -18.07 5.09 -1.39
CA ARG A 330 -17.50 3.74 -1.34
C ARG A 330 -17.67 2.94 -2.63
N VAL A 331 -18.18 3.56 -3.67
CA VAL A 331 -18.40 2.93 -4.98
C VAL A 331 -17.07 2.78 -5.69
N VAL A 332 -16.78 1.59 -6.20
CA VAL A 332 -15.68 1.36 -7.13
C VAL A 332 -16.05 1.99 -8.46
N THR A 333 -15.24 2.95 -8.91
CA THR A 333 -15.50 3.74 -10.12
C THR A 333 -14.66 3.27 -11.30
N HIS A 334 -13.52 2.63 -11.08
CA HIS A 334 -12.66 2.11 -12.12
C HIS A 334 -11.97 0.82 -11.64
N LEU A 335 -11.77 -0.11 -12.57
CA LEU A 335 -11.09 -1.36 -12.29
C LEU A 335 -10.11 -1.67 -13.43
N LEU A 336 -8.84 -1.80 -13.09
CA LEU A 336 -7.79 -2.30 -13.97
C LEU A 336 -7.55 -3.78 -13.64
N ASN A 337 -7.88 -4.65 -14.58
CA ASN A 337 -7.62 -6.08 -14.49
C ASN A 337 -6.29 -6.40 -15.19
N LEU A 338 -5.32 -6.83 -14.44
CA LEU A 338 -3.99 -7.18 -14.91
C LEU A 338 -3.87 -8.68 -15.24
N GLY A 339 -4.91 -9.45 -14.94
CA GLY A 339 -4.94 -10.88 -15.23
C GLY A 339 -4.12 -11.71 -14.27
N ARG A 340 -3.74 -12.92 -14.70
CA ARG A 340 -3.04 -13.91 -13.87
C ARG A 340 -1.62 -14.18 -14.37
N ASP A 341 -1.46 -14.34 -15.67
CA ASP A 341 -0.25 -14.94 -16.22
C ASP A 341 0.82 -13.90 -16.59
N ARG A 342 0.44 -12.88 -17.35
CA ARG A 342 1.36 -11.85 -17.83
C ARG A 342 1.88 -10.94 -16.71
N TRP A 343 1.08 -10.72 -15.68
CA TRP A 343 1.34 -9.76 -14.62
C TRP A 343 1.37 -10.42 -13.24
N LYS A 344 1.66 -11.72 -13.20
CA LYS A 344 1.71 -12.50 -11.96
C LYS A 344 2.66 -11.85 -10.95
N GLY A 345 2.18 -11.71 -9.71
CA GLY A 345 2.91 -11.02 -8.65
C GLY A 345 2.87 -9.50 -8.79
N CYS A 346 2.01 -8.96 -9.67
CA CYS A 346 1.57 -7.58 -9.64
C CYS A 346 0.71 -7.39 -8.38
N CYS A 347 0.45 -6.27 -7.91
CA CYS A 347 0.92 -4.94 -8.25
C CYS A 347 1.10 -4.18 -6.95
N GLU A 348 1.83 -3.11 -6.99
CA GLU A 348 1.86 -2.16 -5.89
C GLU A 348 1.50 -0.80 -6.43
N VAL A 349 0.45 -0.18 -5.88
CA VAL A 349 0.13 1.22 -6.16
C VAL A 349 1.15 2.07 -5.42
N LEU A 350 1.84 2.95 -6.15
CA LEU A 350 2.91 3.80 -5.63
C LEU A 350 2.47 5.24 -5.39
N GLY A 351 1.31 5.64 -5.94
CA GLY A 351 0.78 6.99 -5.79
C GLY A 351 -0.02 7.45 -7.00
N TRP A 352 -0.32 8.73 -6.97
CA TRP A 352 -0.92 9.47 -8.07
C TRP A 352 0.10 10.47 -8.60
N ASP A 353 0.16 10.64 -9.93
CA ASP A 353 0.93 11.74 -10.50
C ASP A 353 0.11 13.04 -10.55
N SER A 354 0.75 14.13 -10.97
CA SER A 354 0.14 15.48 -10.99
C SER A 354 -1.09 15.57 -11.88
N ASP A 355 -1.20 14.76 -12.93
CA ASP A 355 -2.32 14.80 -13.87
C ASP A 355 -3.40 13.72 -13.61
N GLY A 356 -3.34 13.07 -12.47
CA GLY A 356 -4.37 12.14 -12.00
C GLY A 356 -4.24 10.71 -12.50
N ALA A 357 -3.09 10.33 -13.02
CA ALA A 357 -2.82 8.94 -13.29
C ALA A 357 -2.34 8.20 -12.05
N VAL A 358 -2.68 6.94 -11.94
CA VAL A 358 -2.18 6.02 -10.93
C VAL A 358 -0.85 5.46 -11.41
N LEU A 359 0.17 5.60 -10.58
CA LEU A 359 1.47 4.98 -10.79
C LEU A 359 1.51 3.65 -10.05
N LEU A 360 1.89 2.60 -10.73
CA LEU A 360 1.94 1.25 -10.16
C LEU A 360 3.18 0.49 -10.61
N ARG A 361 3.73 -0.28 -9.70
CA ARG A 361 4.80 -1.24 -9.98
C ARG A 361 4.17 -2.56 -10.40
N HIS A 362 4.76 -3.21 -11.40
CA HIS A 362 4.33 -4.53 -11.85
C HIS A 362 5.52 -5.51 -11.98
N ASN A 363 5.24 -6.79 -11.92
CA ASN A 363 6.19 -7.82 -12.29
C ASN A 363 6.06 -8.16 -13.79
N PRO A 364 7.14 -8.57 -14.46
CA PRO A 364 8.46 -8.92 -13.92
C PRO A 364 9.42 -7.74 -13.67
N GLY A 365 8.95 -6.52 -13.66
CA GLY A 365 9.76 -5.36 -13.33
C GLY A 365 9.46 -4.19 -14.25
N GLY A 366 8.96 -3.12 -13.67
CA GLY A 366 8.65 -1.90 -14.37
C GLY A 366 7.60 -1.07 -13.65
N LEU A 367 7.41 0.13 -14.16
CA LEU A 367 6.36 1.02 -13.72
C LEU A 367 5.36 1.23 -14.84
N LEU A 368 4.08 1.21 -14.47
CA LEU A 368 2.95 1.57 -15.33
C LEU A 368 2.34 2.87 -14.82
N ARG A 369 1.77 3.58 -15.76
CA ARG A 369 0.97 4.78 -15.56
C ARG A 369 -0.41 4.54 -16.15
N TRP A 370 -1.42 4.55 -15.29
CA TRP A 370 -2.81 4.33 -15.64
C TRP A 370 -3.63 5.57 -15.36
N ARG A 371 -4.25 6.13 -16.40
CA ARG A 371 -5.27 7.19 -16.29
C ARG A 371 -6.66 6.57 -16.31
N PRO A 372 -7.33 6.44 -15.17
CA PRO A 372 -8.64 5.80 -15.11
C PRO A 372 -9.68 6.49 -16.01
N GLU A 373 -9.70 7.81 -16.02
CA GLU A 373 -10.70 8.62 -16.74
C GLU A 373 -10.59 8.48 -18.28
N THR A 374 -9.38 8.49 -18.82
CA THR A 374 -9.15 8.38 -20.27
C THR A 374 -8.89 6.96 -20.72
N ARG A 375 -8.77 6.02 -19.78
CA ARG A 375 -8.42 4.61 -19.99
C ARG A 375 -7.04 4.40 -20.62
N GLU A 376 -6.20 5.40 -20.55
CA GLU A 376 -4.83 5.31 -21.08
C GLU A 376 -3.96 4.52 -20.12
N ILE A 377 -3.19 3.56 -20.66
CA ILE A 377 -2.20 2.79 -19.92
C ILE A 377 -0.89 2.87 -20.69
N THR A 378 0.14 3.40 -20.06
CA THR A 378 1.48 3.54 -20.64
C THR A 378 2.54 2.97 -19.72
N GLY A 379 3.66 2.55 -20.29
CA GLY A 379 4.84 2.18 -19.55
C GLY A 379 5.65 3.42 -19.16
N VAL A 380 6.18 3.43 -17.95
CA VAL A 380 7.09 4.46 -17.43
C VAL A 380 8.53 3.98 -17.51
N THR A 381 8.80 2.79 -16.97
CA THR A 381 10.12 2.13 -17.04
C THR A 381 9.96 0.67 -17.41
N ARG A 382 11.06 0.09 -17.90
CA ARG A 382 11.23 -1.36 -18.09
C ARG A 382 12.33 -1.86 -17.16
N ASN A 383 12.26 -3.12 -16.78
CA ASN A 383 13.34 -3.80 -16.04
C ASN A 383 13.75 -3.08 -14.72
N LEU A 384 12.79 -2.45 -14.04
CA LEU A 384 13.01 -1.84 -12.75
C LEU A 384 12.62 -2.82 -11.64
N PHE A 385 13.58 -3.65 -11.23
CA PHE A 385 13.39 -4.62 -10.15
C PHE A 385 13.69 -3.97 -8.80
N GLY A 386 12.84 -4.23 -7.82
CA GLY A 386 13.04 -3.77 -6.45
C GLY A 386 11.93 -2.88 -5.92
N ALA A 387 12.20 -2.25 -4.77
CA ALA A 387 11.25 -1.37 -4.11
C ALA A 387 11.35 0.06 -4.66
N VAL A 388 10.22 0.76 -4.68
CA VAL A 388 10.12 2.16 -5.15
C VAL A 388 9.25 2.94 -4.18
N SER A 389 9.65 4.18 -3.91
CA SER A 389 8.83 5.17 -3.19
C SER A 389 8.83 6.47 -3.99
N LEU A 390 7.65 7.06 -4.19
CA LEU A 390 7.48 8.25 -5.01
C LEU A 390 7.11 9.45 -4.13
N SER A 391 7.55 10.66 -4.53
CA SER A 391 6.95 11.89 -4.02
C SER A 391 5.57 12.09 -4.64
N ALA A 392 4.72 12.89 -3.98
CA ALA A 392 3.49 13.37 -4.61
C ALA A 392 3.83 14.24 -5.81
N GLY A 393 3.14 14.00 -6.92
CA GLY A 393 3.34 14.73 -8.16
C GLY A 393 2.88 16.19 -8.07
#